data_d737b64a2647389f5728329e0df21d13
#
_entry.id   d737b64a2647389f5728329e0df21d13
#
_cell.length_a   1.000
_cell.length_b   1.000
_cell.length_c   1.000
_cell.angle_alpha   90.00
_cell.angle_beta   90.00
_cell.angle_gamma   90.00
#
_symmetry.space_group_name_H-M   'P 1'
#
loop_
_entity.id
_entity.type
_entity.pdbx_description
1 polymer ?
#
loop_
_entity_poly.entity_id
_entity_poly.type
_entity_poly.pdbx_seq_one_letter_code
_entity_poly.pdbx_strand_id
1 'polypeptide(L)'
;MTRYLDTVPHPWNYSVIEQAIFENFTDARTAIEDMEGGRLWRSLQELDDSVYVLEMNITDLLDEISLFSDRSKNPAFWRKGDGSEAEHHTREIKRKLSNCTGSLMALVDHARNFKRVSPVPDYAEKLKEYFSSSGLHDFLQCLRNYNTHWRIAQANWIVSYDHEVNSRQARFFVRKADLLAWDGWNTMAEGYIKGVKDAIDIYEVFSTYRGNVQQFYAWHQGAVFSHYNAMLRPYLECKRLYEGINK
;
A
#
# COMPACT_ATOMS: atom_id res chain seq x y z
N MET A 1 -27.31 -27.73 -6.33
CA MET A 1 -28.35 -26.71 -5.99
C MET A 1 -28.34 -25.69 -7.11
N THR A 2 -29.38 -25.58 -7.90
CA THR A 2 -29.48 -24.55 -8.95
C THR A 2 -29.60 -23.20 -8.20
N ARG A 3 -28.67 -22.26 -8.47
CA ARG A 3 -28.74 -20.95 -7.87
C ARG A 3 -29.97 -20.25 -8.40
N TYR A 4 -30.82 -19.72 -7.53
CA TYR A 4 -32.10 -19.18 -8.00
C TYR A 4 -31.95 -18.02 -9.01
N LEU A 5 -30.84 -17.24 -8.94
CA LEU A 5 -30.52 -16.24 -9.96
C LEU A 5 -30.17 -16.84 -11.32
N ASP A 6 -29.72 -18.11 -11.39
CA ASP A 6 -29.48 -18.82 -12.65
C ASP A 6 -30.81 -19.15 -13.38
N THR A 7 -31.93 -19.07 -12.69
CA THR A 7 -33.25 -19.28 -13.26
C THR A 7 -33.88 -18.02 -13.87
N VAL A 8 -33.27 -16.85 -13.63
CA VAL A 8 -33.77 -15.55 -14.15
C VAL A 8 -33.30 -15.40 -15.62
N PRO A 9 -34.24 -15.24 -16.59
CA PRO A 9 -33.89 -15.12 -18.00
C PRO A 9 -32.99 -13.91 -18.32
N HIS A 10 -32.03 -14.10 -19.23
CA HIS A 10 -31.24 -13.02 -19.80
C HIS A 10 -31.89 -12.44 -21.08
N PRO A 11 -31.75 -11.12 -21.35
CA PRO A 11 -31.10 -10.13 -20.50
C PRO A 11 -31.88 -9.87 -19.20
N TRP A 12 -31.19 -9.66 -18.12
CA TRP A 12 -31.83 -9.50 -16.82
C TRP A 12 -32.77 -8.30 -16.76
N ASN A 13 -34.03 -8.58 -16.40
CA ASN A 13 -34.99 -7.54 -16.02
C ASN A 13 -34.84 -7.26 -14.51
N TYR A 14 -34.33 -6.09 -14.17
CA TYR A 14 -34.07 -5.73 -12.78
C TYR A 14 -35.31 -5.75 -11.89
N SER A 15 -36.51 -5.47 -12.41
CA SER A 15 -37.76 -5.61 -11.65
C SER A 15 -38.04 -7.04 -11.25
N VAL A 16 -37.74 -8.01 -12.13
CA VAL A 16 -37.90 -9.44 -11.86
C VAL A 16 -36.89 -9.91 -10.81
N ILE A 17 -35.64 -9.42 -10.92
CA ILE A 17 -34.59 -9.72 -9.93
C ILE A 17 -34.95 -9.12 -8.56
N GLU A 18 -35.43 -7.89 -8.52
CA GLU A 18 -35.85 -7.22 -7.29
C GLU A 18 -36.97 -8.00 -6.58
N GLN A 19 -37.98 -8.43 -7.35
CA GLN A 19 -39.05 -9.28 -6.83
C GLN A 19 -38.52 -10.61 -6.30
N ALA A 20 -37.64 -11.27 -7.06
CA ALA A 20 -37.04 -12.55 -6.67
C ALA A 20 -36.18 -12.41 -5.40
N ILE A 21 -35.45 -11.30 -5.22
CA ILE A 21 -34.71 -10.99 -4.00
C ILE A 21 -35.68 -10.81 -2.84
N PHE A 22 -36.76 -10.08 -3.02
CA PHE A 22 -37.77 -9.85 -1.99
C PHE A 22 -38.44 -11.15 -1.51
N GLU A 23 -38.76 -12.04 -2.45
CA GLU A 23 -39.39 -13.33 -2.14
C GLU A 23 -38.44 -14.33 -1.46
N ASN A 24 -37.12 -14.27 -1.74
CA ASN A 24 -36.12 -15.24 -1.25
C ASN A 24 -34.89 -14.56 -0.65
N PHE A 25 -35.10 -13.59 0.23
CA PHE A 25 -34.08 -12.67 0.73
C PHE A 25 -32.83 -13.37 1.30
N THR A 26 -33.02 -14.44 2.09
CA THR A 26 -31.90 -15.15 2.72
C THR A 26 -31.00 -15.85 1.73
N ASP A 27 -31.61 -16.50 0.70
CA ASP A 27 -30.85 -17.23 -0.33
C ASP A 27 -30.26 -16.27 -1.37
N ALA A 28 -30.93 -15.13 -1.59
CA ALA A 28 -30.47 -14.11 -2.53
C ALA A 28 -29.09 -13.58 -2.20
N ARG A 29 -28.79 -13.31 -0.93
CA ARG A 29 -27.47 -12.85 -0.48
C ARG A 29 -26.37 -13.82 -0.91
N THR A 30 -26.55 -15.09 -0.59
CA THR A 30 -25.57 -16.14 -0.95
C THR A 30 -25.42 -16.27 -2.46
N ALA A 31 -26.54 -16.24 -3.19
CA ALA A 31 -26.52 -16.33 -4.66
C ALA A 31 -25.79 -15.14 -5.30
N ILE A 32 -26.03 -13.91 -4.82
CA ILE A 32 -25.36 -12.70 -5.30
C ILE A 32 -23.87 -12.78 -5.02
N GLU A 33 -23.48 -13.10 -3.79
CA GLU A 33 -22.07 -13.18 -3.40
C GLU A 33 -21.33 -14.31 -4.14
N ASP A 34 -22.01 -15.35 -4.56
CA ASP A 34 -21.44 -16.45 -5.32
C ASP A 34 -21.35 -16.21 -6.83
N MET A 35 -21.87 -15.09 -7.33
CA MET A 35 -21.65 -14.69 -8.74
C MET A 35 -20.17 -14.56 -9.05
N GLU A 36 -19.79 -14.77 -10.32
CA GLU A 36 -18.39 -14.53 -10.73
C GLU A 36 -17.94 -13.09 -10.44
N GLY A 37 -18.82 -12.13 -10.70
CA GLY A 37 -18.59 -10.73 -10.34
C GLY A 37 -18.41 -10.51 -8.84
N GLY A 38 -19.13 -11.27 -7.99
CA GLY A 38 -18.98 -11.22 -6.54
C GLY A 38 -17.61 -11.73 -6.06
N ARG A 39 -17.14 -12.84 -6.64
CA ARG A 39 -15.80 -13.37 -6.35
C ARG A 39 -14.70 -12.40 -6.76
N LEU A 40 -14.81 -11.85 -7.97
CA LEU A 40 -13.85 -10.85 -8.47
C LEU A 40 -13.88 -9.59 -7.61
N TRP A 41 -15.06 -9.11 -7.24
CA TRP A 41 -15.23 -7.94 -6.39
C TRP A 41 -14.55 -8.13 -5.02
N ARG A 42 -14.75 -9.26 -4.35
CA ARG A 42 -14.09 -9.56 -3.08
C ARG A 42 -12.57 -9.57 -3.21
N SER A 43 -12.04 -10.24 -4.23
CA SER A 43 -10.60 -10.24 -4.48
C SER A 43 -10.03 -8.84 -4.75
N LEU A 44 -10.80 -7.98 -5.43
CA LEU A 44 -10.42 -6.58 -5.63
C LEU A 44 -10.43 -5.79 -4.31
N GLN A 45 -11.43 -6.02 -3.45
CA GLN A 45 -11.49 -5.40 -2.13
C GLN A 45 -10.34 -5.86 -1.22
N GLU A 46 -9.99 -7.15 -1.21
CA GLU A 46 -8.84 -7.67 -0.46
C GLU A 46 -7.52 -7.02 -0.91
N LEU A 47 -7.39 -6.74 -2.21
CA LEU A 47 -6.24 -6.00 -2.73
C LEU A 47 -6.28 -4.52 -2.30
N ASP A 48 -7.44 -3.88 -2.35
CA ASP A 48 -7.65 -2.49 -1.91
C ASP A 48 -7.37 -2.33 -0.41
N ASP A 49 -7.79 -3.28 0.43
CA ASP A 49 -7.45 -3.32 1.86
C ASP A 49 -5.92 -3.38 2.07
N SER A 50 -5.20 -4.11 1.21
CA SER A 50 -3.74 -4.19 1.28
C SER A 50 -3.06 -2.89 0.88
N VAL A 51 -3.62 -2.18 -0.11
CA VAL A 51 -3.19 -0.81 -0.48
C VAL A 51 -3.42 0.14 0.69
N TYR A 52 -4.61 0.10 1.28
CA TYR A 52 -4.97 0.93 2.43
C TYR A 52 -4.02 0.70 3.62
N VAL A 53 -3.72 -0.56 3.97
CA VAL A 53 -2.79 -0.89 5.06
C VAL A 53 -1.39 -0.33 4.80
N LEU A 54 -0.89 -0.44 3.57
CA LEU A 54 0.40 0.15 3.21
C LEU A 54 0.37 1.68 3.30
N GLU A 55 -0.66 2.32 2.76
CA GLU A 55 -0.80 3.78 2.79
C GLU A 55 -0.87 4.34 4.21
N MET A 56 -1.63 3.67 5.09
CA MET A 56 -1.71 4.07 6.49
C MET A 56 -0.38 3.89 7.22
N ASN A 57 0.34 2.78 7.00
CA ASN A 57 1.67 2.59 7.57
C ASN A 57 2.65 3.67 7.09
N ILE A 58 2.61 4.04 5.80
CA ILE A 58 3.45 5.12 5.26
C ILE A 58 3.06 6.47 5.89
N THR A 59 1.77 6.77 5.99
CA THR A 59 1.27 8.00 6.62
C THR A 59 1.78 8.08 8.05
N ASP A 60 1.62 7.04 8.85
CA ASP A 60 2.11 6.96 10.22
C ASP A 60 3.61 7.21 10.34
N LEU A 61 4.40 6.68 9.39
CA LEU A 61 5.85 6.89 9.35
C LEU A 61 6.20 8.35 9.03
N LEU A 62 5.57 8.93 8.01
CA LEU A 62 5.83 10.31 7.59
C LEU A 62 5.40 11.32 8.66
N ASP A 63 4.27 11.08 9.32
CA ASP A 63 3.78 11.91 10.43
C ASP A 63 4.73 11.86 11.61
N GLU A 64 5.27 10.68 11.95
CA GLU A 64 6.24 10.55 13.04
C GLU A 64 7.55 11.27 12.73
N ILE A 65 8.04 11.18 11.49
CA ILE A 65 9.24 11.91 11.06
C ILE A 65 8.98 13.43 11.11
N SER A 66 7.81 13.88 10.69
CA SER A 66 7.41 15.29 10.73
C SER A 66 7.32 15.79 12.17
N LEU A 67 6.69 15.02 13.06
CA LEU A 67 6.58 15.32 14.47
C LEU A 67 7.95 15.42 15.14
N PHE A 68 8.86 14.47 14.85
CA PHE A 68 10.24 14.52 15.33
C PHE A 68 10.94 15.78 14.85
N SER A 69 10.82 16.10 13.56
CA SER A 69 11.42 17.28 12.98
C SER A 69 10.95 18.57 13.68
N ASP A 70 9.66 18.70 13.95
CA ASP A 70 9.10 19.86 14.62
C ASP A 70 9.55 19.97 16.08
N ARG A 71 9.51 18.86 16.83
CA ARG A 71 9.95 18.82 18.22
C ARG A 71 11.46 19.05 18.37
N SER A 72 12.24 18.60 17.38
CA SER A 72 13.70 18.77 17.35
C SER A 72 14.16 20.24 17.37
N LYS A 73 13.28 21.18 16.99
CA LYS A 73 13.53 22.62 17.05
C LYS A 73 13.65 23.11 18.50
N ASN A 74 13.04 22.41 19.45
CA ASN A 74 13.13 22.76 20.88
C ASN A 74 14.39 22.16 21.52
N PRO A 75 15.29 22.96 22.12
CA PRO A 75 16.49 22.43 22.78
C PRO A 75 16.20 21.43 23.90
N ALA A 76 15.06 21.54 24.58
CA ALA A 76 14.67 20.62 25.65
C ALA A 76 14.45 19.17 25.13
N PHE A 77 14.05 19.02 23.89
CA PHE A 77 13.89 17.71 23.22
C PHE A 77 15.18 16.87 23.20
N TRP A 78 16.34 17.54 23.18
CA TRP A 78 17.66 16.91 23.08
C TRP A 78 18.30 16.58 24.44
N ARG A 79 17.60 16.85 25.57
CA ARG A 79 18.13 16.53 26.90
C ARG A 79 18.34 15.04 27.02
N LYS A 80 19.56 14.67 27.41
CA LYS A 80 19.94 13.27 27.66
C LYS A 80 19.38 12.81 29.00
N GLY A 81 18.81 11.62 29.01
CA GLY A 81 18.35 10.90 30.19
C GLY A 81 17.77 9.56 29.72
N ASP A 82 17.64 8.58 30.60
CA ASP A 82 16.95 7.33 30.30
C ASP A 82 15.52 7.62 29.84
N GLY A 83 15.15 7.15 28.62
CA GLY A 83 13.85 7.40 28.02
C GLY A 83 13.70 8.81 27.43
N SER A 84 14.78 9.43 26.93
CA SER A 84 14.70 10.73 26.28
C SER A 84 13.65 10.73 25.16
N GLU A 85 12.96 11.87 25.00
CA GLU A 85 11.91 12.05 23.97
C GLU A 85 12.45 11.74 22.56
N ALA A 86 13.66 12.20 22.23
CA ALA A 86 14.32 11.93 20.97
C ALA A 86 14.59 10.43 20.74
N GLU A 87 14.94 9.67 21.79
CA GLU A 87 15.17 8.25 21.69
C GLU A 87 13.86 7.50 21.46
N HIS A 88 12.79 7.88 22.15
CA HIS A 88 11.45 7.30 21.96
C HIS A 88 10.99 7.47 20.49
N HIS A 89 11.02 8.68 19.96
CA HIS A 89 10.66 8.96 18.57
C HIS A 89 11.54 8.21 17.56
N THR A 90 12.85 8.10 17.83
CA THR A 90 13.76 7.33 16.99
C THR A 90 13.37 5.85 16.93
N ARG A 91 12.98 5.27 18.06
CA ARG A 91 12.50 3.88 18.11
C ARG A 91 11.16 3.72 17.36
N GLU A 92 10.24 4.66 17.51
CA GLU A 92 8.95 4.67 16.80
C GLU A 92 9.15 4.77 15.29
N ILE A 93 10.04 5.64 14.80
CA ILE A 93 10.37 5.72 13.37
C ILE A 93 10.92 4.38 12.85
N LYS A 94 11.82 3.73 13.58
CA LYS A 94 12.36 2.42 13.20
C LYS A 94 11.27 1.34 13.16
N ARG A 95 10.35 1.32 14.13
CA ARG A 95 9.21 0.41 14.19
C ARG A 95 8.28 0.61 12.99
N LYS A 96 7.91 1.88 12.73
CA LYS A 96 7.03 2.25 11.61
C LYS A 96 7.67 1.96 10.25
N LEU A 97 8.98 2.18 10.11
CA LEU A 97 9.76 1.81 8.92
C LEU A 97 9.70 0.28 8.65
N SER A 98 9.84 -0.53 9.69
CA SER A 98 9.69 -1.99 9.57
C SER A 98 8.28 -2.39 9.14
N ASN A 99 7.24 -1.74 9.70
CA ASN A 99 5.85 -1.98 9.33
C ASN A 99 5.57 -1.62 7.85
N CYS A 100 6.10 -0.48 7.39
CA CYS A 100 5.98 -0.06 5.98
C CYS A 100 6.57 -1.10 5.03
N THR A 101 7.79 -1.58 5.31
CA THR A 101 8.44 -2.58 4.45
C THR A 101 7.74 -3.93 4.49
N GLY A 102 7.17 -4.31 5.64
CA GLY A 102 6.36 -5.53 5.79
C GLY A 102 5.06 -5.46 4.99
N SER A 103 4.29 -4.38 5.14
CA SER A 103 3.02 -4.18 4.41
C SER A 103 3.23 -4.01 2.91
N LEU A 104 4.35 -3.42 2.48
CA LEU A 104 4.74 -3.37 1.07
C LEU A 104 4.87 -4.76 0.46
N MET A 105 5.55 -5.68 1.14
CA MET A 105 5.71 -7.05 0.64
C MET A 105 4.39 -7.81 0.61
N ALA A 106 3.53 -7.61 1.62
CA ALA A 106 2.19 -8.18 1.61
C ALA A 106 1.39 -7.69 0.39
N LEU A 107 1.41 -6.38 0.10
CA LEU A 107 0.76 -5.81 -1.08
C LEU A 107 1.31 -6.41 -2.39
N VAL A 108 2.63 -6.57 -2.51
CA VAL A 108 3.25 -7.19 -3.70
C VAL A 108 2.75 -8.62 -3.90
N ASP A 109 2.66 -9.41 -2.84
CA ASP A 109 2.20 -10.80 -2.91
C ASP A 109 0.68 -10.89 -3.21
N HIS A 110 -0.14 -10.04 -2.61
CA HIS A 110 -1.57 -9.94 -2.91
C HIS A 110 -1.82 -9.49 -4.36
N ALA A 111 -1.07 -8.51 -4.86
CA ALA A 111 -1.14 -8.06 -6.24
C ALA A 111 -0.76 -9.16 -7.25
N ARG A 112 0.28 -9.95 -6.95
CA ARG A 112 0.66 -11.12 -7.76
C ARG A 112 -0.44 -12.18 -7.80
N ASN A 113 -1.05 -12.45 -6.64
CA ASN A 113 -2.16 -13.39 -6.55
C ASN A 113 -3.38 -12.89 -7.33
N PHE A 114 -3.76 -11.63 -7.18
CA PHE A 114 -4.84 -11.02 -7.95
C PHE A 114 -4.57 -11.10 -9.46
N LYS A 115 -3.39 -10.67 -9.92
CA LYS A 115 -2.99 -10.74 -11.33
C LYS A 115 -3.08 -12.15 -11.91
N ARG A 116 -2.74 -13.18 -11.12
CA ARG A 116 -2.81 -14.58 -11.58
C ARG A 116 -4.23 -15.04 -11.86
N VAL A 117 -5.21 -14.55 -11.08
CA VAL A 117 -6.61 -14.95 -11.17
C VAL A 117 -7.39 -14.02 -12.10
N SER A 118 -7.08 -12.73 -12.07
CA SER A 118 -7.82 -11.69 -12.79
C SER A 118 -6.83 -10.73 -13.50
N PRO A 119 -6.13 -11.21 -14.56
CA PRO A 119 -5.19 -10.39 -15.30
C PRO A 119 -5.92 -9.27 -16.05
N VAL A 120 -5.29 -8.09 -16.11
CA VAL A 120 -5.76 -6.97 -16.94
C VAL A 120 -4.72 -6.65 -18.02
N PRO A 121 -5.12 -6.12 -19.19
CA PRO A 121 -4.21 -5.64 -20.21
C PRO A 121 -3.22 -4.60 -19.66
N ASP A 122 -2.06 -4.49 -20.26
CA ASP A 122 -1.03 -3.47 -19.97
C ASP A 122 -0.47 -3.46 -18.53
N TYR A 123 -0.86 -4.46 -17.70
CA TYR A 123 -0.40 -4.54 -16.31
C TYR A 123 1.12 -4.51 -16.16
N ALA A 124 1.84 -5.29 -17.00
CA ALA A 124 3.29 -5.38 -16.90
C ALA A 124 3.99 -4.07 -17.31
N GLU A 125 3.45 -3.39 -18.33
CA GLU A 125 3.95 -2.11 -18.82
C GLU A 125 3.74 -1.02 -17.77
N LYS A 126 2.55 -0.95 -17.20
CA LYS A 126 2.23 -0.01 -16.13
C LYS A 126 3.02 -0.27 -14.85
N LEU A 127 3.19 -1.52 -14.47
CA LEU A 127 4.05 -1.87 -13.34
C LEU A 127 5.49 -1.37 -13.56
N LYS A 128 6.02 -1.54 -14.78
CA LYS A 128 7.34 -1.04 -15.15
C LYS A 128 7.41 0.48 -15.11
N GLU A 129 6.40 1.16 -15.63
CA GLU A 129 6.30 2.62 -15.65
C GLU A 129 6.41 3.22 -14.23
N TYR A 130 5.64 2.68 -13.28
CA TYR A 130 5.57 3.25 -11.93
C TYR A 130 6.66 2.75 -10.98
N PHE A 131 7.21 1.56 -11.19
CA PHE A 131 8.05 0.94 -10.16
C PHE A 131 9.46 0.53 -10.61
N SER A 132 9.72 0.35 -11.92
CA SER A 132 10.99 -0.25 -12.35
C SER A 132 12.03 0.76 -12.85
N SER A 133 11.68 2.03 -13.01
CA SER A 133 12.56 3.00 -13.67
C SER A 133 13.72 3.49 -12.80
N SER A 134 13.57 3.46 -11.46
CA SER A 134 14.51 4.09 -10.52
C SER A 134 15.24 3.12 -9.59
N GLY A 135 14.86 1.83 -9.56
CA GLY A 135 15.36 0.86 -8.56
C GLY A 135 14.80 1.07 -7.15
N LEU A 136 13.92 2.07 -6.95
CA LEU A 136 13.31 2.38 -5.66
C LEU A 136 12.48 1.22 -5.13
N HIS A 137 11.67 0.58 -5.99
CA HIS A 137 10.85 -0.56 -5.61
C HIS A 137 11.69 -1.75 -5.18
N ASP A 138 12.74 -2.08 -5.94
CA ASP A 138 13.70 -3.13 -5.60
C ASP A 138 14.42 -2.83 -4.29
N PHE A 139 14.82 -1.59 -4.07
CA PHE A 139 15.41 -1.15 -2.82
C PHE A 139 14.47 -1.40 -1.64
N LEU A 140 13.21 -1.01 -1.72
CA LEU A 140 12.24 -1.18 -0.65
C LEU A 140 11.91 -2.66 -0.38
N GLN A 141 11.82 -3.50 -1.42
CA GLN A 141 11.65 -4.94 -1.26
C GLN A 141 12.85 -5.57 -0.55
N CYS A 142 14.08 -5.22 -0.96
CA CYS A 142 15.29 -5.70 -0.31
C CYS A 142 15.45 -5.13 1.10
N LEU A 143 15.00 -3.89 1.36
CA LEU A 143 15.02 -3.27 2.68
C LEU A 143 14.18 -4.05 3.71
N ARG A 144 13.07 -4.67 3.27
CA ARG A 144 12.32 -5.60 4.12
C ARG A 144 13.18 -6.79 4.54
N ASN A 145 13.90 -7.41 3.59
CA ASN A 145 14.77 -8.54 3.89
C ASN A 145 15.94 -8.13 4.79
N TYR A 146 16.53 -6.96 4.54
CA TYR A 146 17.53 -6.35 5.40
C TYR A 146 17.00 -6.20 6.84
N ASN A 147 15.80 -5.61 7.02
CA ASN A 147 15.19 -5.41 8.33
C ASN A 147 14.84 -6.70 9.06
N THR A 148 14.53 -7.77 8.32
CA THR A 148 14.07 -9.05 8.90
C THR A 148 15.23 -9.99 9.22
N HIS A 149 16.25 -10.05 8.36
CA HIS A 149 17.27 -11.09 8.38
C HIS A 149 18.67 -10.59 8.77
N TRP A 150 18.88 -9.28 8.73
CA TRP A 150 20.17 -8.69 9.08
C TRP A 150 20.07 -7.83 10.33
N ARG A 151 19.51 -6.65 10.22
CA ARG A 151 19.29 -5.70 11.31
C ARG A 151 18.24 -4.67 10.92
N ILE A 152 17.53 -4.11 11.89
CA ILE A 152 16.68 -2.95 11.63
C ILE A 152 17.56 -1.81 11.08
N ALA A 153 17.16 -1.26 9.93
CA ALA A 153 17.90 -0.18 9.30
C ALA A 153 18.18 0.93 10.33
N GLN A 154 19.46 1.28 10.46
CA GLN A 154 19.90 2.30 11.41
C GLN A 154 19.56 3.67 10.86
N ALA A 155 18.25 3.98 10.85
CA ALA A 155 17.79 5.32 10.55
C ALA A 155 18.34 6.27 11.62
N ASN A 156 19.19 7.17 11.18
CA ASN A 156 19.79 8.20 12.00
C ASN A 156 19.20 9.54 11.58
N TRP A 157 19.26 10.48 12.47
CA TRP A 157 18.88 11.86 12.18
C TRP A 157 20.11 12.71 11.95
N ILE A 158 20.00 13.65 11.02
CA ILE A 158 20.97 14.71 10.78
C ILE A 158 20.29 16.03 11.14
N VAL A 159 20.87 16.79 12.04
CA VAL A 159 20.39 18.11 12.36
C VAL A 159 21.09 19.11 11.43
N SER A 160 20.32 19.76 10.58
CA SER A 160 20.76 20.93 9.85
C SER A 160 20.37 22.19 10.62
N TYR A 161 21.25 23.17 10.62
CA TYR A 161 20.96 24.48 11.16
C TYR A 161 20.85 25.49 10.03
N ASP A 162 19.69 26.11 9.94
CA ASP A 162 19.45 27.19 9.00
C ASP A 162 19.76 28.51 9.68
N HIS A 163 20.83 29.16 9.22
CA HIS A 163 21.31 30.43 9.78
C HIS A 163 20.40 31.62 9.45
N GLU A 164 19.65 31.57 8.32
CA GLU A 164 18.82 32.70 7.90
C GLU A 164 17.54 32.78 8.75
N VAL A 165 16.93 31.64 9.07
CA VAL A 165 15.72 31.57 9.91
C VAL A 165 16.02 31.16 11.35
N ASN A 166 17.31 31.04 11.73
CA ASN A 166 17.74 30.61 13.06
C ASN A 166 17.04 29.36 13.57
N SER A 167 16.83 28.36 12.68
CA SER A 167 16.10 27.17 13.01
C SER A 167 16.94 25.91 12.83
N ARG A 168 16.64 24.90 13.66
CA ARG A 168 17.18 23.55 13.55
C ARG A 168 16.12 22.65 12.93
N GLN A 169 16.53 21.79 12.00
CA GLN A 169 15.67 20.79 11.43
C GLN A 169 16.36 19.43 11.43
N ALA A 170 15.73 18.43 12.01
CA ALA A 170 16.20 17.05 11.92
C ALA A 170 15.54 16.34 10.76
N ARG A 171 16.32 15.57 9.99
CA ARG A 171 15.85 14.69 8.93
C ARG A 171 16.34 13.28 9.22
N PHE A 172 15.55 12.28 8.84
CA PHE A 172 15.89 10.88 9.01
C PHE A 172 16.51 10.28 7.75
N PHE A 173 17.74 9.77 7.92
CA PHE A 173 18.52 9.16 6.85
C PHE A 173 18.99 7.76 7.23
N VAL A 174 19.15 6.92 6.22
CA VAL A 174 19.93 5.68 6.33
C VAL A 174 21.22 5.88 5.54
N ARG A 175 22.36 5.69 6.20
CA ARG A 175 23.68 5.91 5.57
C ARG A 175 23.92 4.85 4.50
N LYS A 176 24.40 5.29 3.33
CA LYS A 176 24.82 4.44 2.23
C LYS A 176 25.80 3.34 2.65
N ALA A 177 26.81 3.71 3.46
CA ALA A 177 27.82 2.76 3.93
C ALA A 177 27.21 1.66 4.82
N ASP A 178 26.21 2.00 5.66
CA ASP A 178 25.52 1.02 6.51
C ASP A 178 24.69 0.02 5.69
N LEU A 179 24.07 0.49 4.62
CA LEU A 179 23.30 -0.35 3.71
C LEU A 179 24.22 -1.29 2.90
N LEU A 180 25.29 -0.76 2.32
CA LEU A 180 26.24 -1.53 1.51
C LEU A 180 27.11 -2.49 2.33
N ALA A 181 27.06 -2.46 3.66
CA ALA A 181 27.66 -3.49 4.51
C ALA A 181 26.95 -4.84 4.44
N TRP A 182 25.72 -4.87 3.92
CA TRP A 182 24.97 -6.10 3.65
C TRP A 182 25.08 -6.47 2.17
N ASP A 183 25.26 -7.75 1.87
CA ASP A 183 25.46 -8.30 0.53
C ASP A 183 24.19 -8.87 -0.13
N GLY A 184 23.05 -8.81 0.57
CA GLY A 184 21.77 -9.36 0.08
C GLY A 184 20.98 -8.43 -0.87
N TRP A 185 21.54 -7.30 -1.32
CA TRP A 185 20.89 -6.41 -2.29
C TRP A 185 20.89 -7.03 -3.69
N ASN A 186 19.76 -6.96 -4.40
CA ASN A 186 19.78 -7.26 -5.83
C ASN A 186 20.44 -6.12 -6.62
N THR A 187 20.76 -6.36 -7.88
CA THR A 187 21.49 -5.40 -8.72
C THR A 187 20.79 -4.04 -8.83
N MET A 188 19.46 -4.01 -8.92
CA MET A 188 18.69 -2.76 -9.04
C MET A 188 18.68 -1.98 -7.73
N ALA A 189 18.46 -2.66 -6.62
CA ALA A 189 18.51 -2.06 -5.27
C ALA A 189 19.91 -1.53 -4.94
N GLU A 190 20.96 -2.31 -5.25
CA GLU A 190 22.34 -1.88 -5.07
C GLU A 190 22.67 -0.67 -5.94
N GLY A 191 22.21 -0.67 -7.19
CA GLY A 191 22.34 0.47 -8.09
C GLY A 191 21.68 1.74 -7.55
N TYR A 192 20.46 1.60 -6.99
CA TYR A 192 19.75 2.69 -6.33
C TYR A 192 20.55 3.25 -5.15
N ILE A 193 21.05 2.38 -4.26
CA ILE A 193 21.86 2.79 -3.10
C ILE A 193 23.17 3.47 -3.55
N LYS A 194 23.84 2.92 -4.56
CA LYS A 194 25.09 3.50 -5.11
C LYS A 194 24.86 4.86 -5.76
N GLY A 195 23.70 5.10 -6.34
CA GLY A 195 23.33 6.36 -6.99
C GLY A 195 23.14 7.54 -6.03
N VAL A 196 22.84 7.30 -4.74
CA VAL A 196 22.79 8.39 -3.75
C VAL A 196 24.20 8.80 -3.30
N LYS A 197 24.34 10.06 -2.88
CA LYS A 197 25.65 10.59 -2.46
C LYS A 197 26.13 9.93 -1.16
N ASP A 198 25.49 10.19 -0.05
CA ASP A 198 25.96 9.77 1.28
C ASP A 198 24.92 8.98 2.08
N ALA A 199 23.65 9.32 1.93
CA ALA A 199 22.55 8.75 2.69
C ALA A 199 21.22 8.84 1.95
N ILE A 200 20.29 7.97 2.30
CA ILE A 200 18.93 7.89 1.75
C ILE A 200 17.97 8.57 2.72
N ASP A 201 17.25 9.59 2.26
CA ASP A 201 16.21 10.27 3.04
C ASP A 201 14.96 9.38 3.09
N ILE A 202 14.57 8.97 4.28
CA ILE A 202 13.44 8.06 4.51
C ILE A 202 12.11 8.74 4.15
N TYR A 203 11.97 10.03 4.46
CA TYR A 203 10.77 10.77 4.14
C TYR A 203 10.52 10.86 2.62
N GLU A 204 11.55 11.24 1.86
CA GLU A 204 11.47 11.36 0.41
C GLU A 204 11.18 10.01 -0.27
N VAL A 205 11.84 8.94 0.19
CA VAL A 205 11.65 7.58 -0.34
C VAL A 205 10.20 7.13 -0.19
N PHE A 206 9.65 7.21 1.02
CA PHE A 206 8.30 6.71 1.26
C PHE A 206 7.22 7.66 0.72
N SER A 207 7.46 8.96 0.69
CA SER A 207 6.56 9.93 0.05
C SER A 207 6.45 9.69 -1.45
N THR A 208 7.60 9.50 -2.14
CA THR A 208 7.63 9.18 -3.57
C THR A 208 6.97 7.84 -3.85
N TYR A 209 7.30 6.81 -3.06
CA TYR A 209 6.72 5.48 -3.26
C TYR A 209 5.21 5.46 -3.05
N ARG A 210 4.69 6.17 -2.05
CA ARG A 210 3.24 6.34 -1.84
C ARG A 210 2.55 6.91 -3.07
N GLY A 211 3.13 7.96 -3.67
CA GLY A 211 2.58 8.54 -4.90
C GLY A 211 2.51 7.53 -6.05
N ASN A 212 3.54 6.71 -6.23
CA ASN A 212 3.56 5.66 -7.25
C ASN A 212 2.49 4.59 -6.99
N VAL A 213 2.34 4.16 -5.73
CA VAL A 213 1.30 3.19 -5.32
C VAL A 213 -0.09 3.73 -5.62
N GLN A 214 -0.39 4.96 -5.21
CA GLN A 214 -1.70 5.59 -5.43
C GLN A 214 -2.05 5.68 -6.93
N GLN A 215 -1.12 6.14 -7.74
CA GLN A 215 -1.33 6.28 -9.18
C GLN A 215 -1.50 4.93 -9.87
N PHE A 216 -0.66 3.95 -9.53
CA PHE A 216 -0.76 2.61 -10.11
C PHE A 216 -2.07 1.92 -9.75
N TYR A 217 -2.47 1.93 -8.48
CA TYR A 217 -3.68 1.23 -8.07
C TYR A 217 -4.95 1.95 -8.48
N ALA A 218 -4.95 3.27 -8.61
CA ALA A 218 -6.06 4.01 -9.24
C ALA A 218 -6.24 3.60 -10.72
N TRP A 219 -5.15 3.50 -11.48
CA TRP A 219 -5.17 2.97 -12.84
C TRP A 219 -5.64 1.51 -12.87
N HIS A 220 -5.07 0.65 -12.00
CA HIS A 220 -5.38 -0.77 -11.97
C HIS A 220 -6.86 -1.03 -11.68
N GLN A 221 -7.44 -0.35 -10.71
CA GLN A 221 -8.86 -0.42 -10.40
C GLN A 221 -9.72 -0.06 -11.62
N GLY A 222 -9.41 1.06 -12.29
CA GLY A 222 -10.09 1.45 -13.53
C GLY A 222 -9.96 0.41 -14.65
N ALA A 223 -8.78 -0.19 -14.81
CA ALA A 223 -8.53 -1.26 -15.78
C ALA A 223 -9.34 -2.53 -15.48
N VAL A 224 -9.43 -2.94 -14.21
CA VAL A 224 -10.27 -4.07 -13.77
C VAL A 224 -11.73 -3.80 -14.08
N PHE A 225 -12.26 -2.63 -13.71
CA PHE A 225 -13.65 -2.27 -14.01
C PHE A 225 -13.94 -2.24 -15.50
N SER A 226 -13.04 -1.73 -16.31
CA SER A 226 -13.19 -1.68 -17.76
C SER A 226 -13.17 -3.09 -18.38
N HIS A 227 -12.16 -3.89 -18.02
CA HIS A 227 -11.94 -5.21 -18.61
C HIS A 227 -13.01 -6.22 -18.21
N TYR A 228 -13.43 -6.21 -16.95
CA TYR A 228 -14.39 -7.15 -16.39
C TYR A 228 -15.80 -6.58 -16.24
N ASN A 229 -16.14 -5.51 -16.96
CA ASN A 229 -17.43 -4.82 -16.85
C ASN A 229 -18.63 -5.77 -17.05
N ALA A 230 -18.58 -6.65 -18.05
CA ALA A 230 -19.64 -7.62 -18.32
C ALA A 230 -19.92 -8.57 -17.14
N MET A 231 -18.91 -8.84 -16.33
CA MET A 231 -19.00 -9.70 -15.13
C MET A 231 -19.39 -8.91 -13.88
N LEU A 232 -18.78 -7.73 -13.68
CA LEU A 232 -18.97 -6.91 -12.48
C LEU A 232 -20.32 -6.20 -12.47
N ARG A 233 -20.78 -5.68 -13.62
CA ARG A 233 -22.00 -4.88 -13.69
C ARG A 233 -23.23 -5.63 -13.17
N PRO A 234 -23.53 -6.87 -13.61
CA PRO A 234 -24.69 -7.62 -13.09
C PRO A 234 -24.60 -7.84 -11.57
N TYR A 235 -23.41 -8.17 -11.07
CA TYR A 235 -23.19 -8.33 -9.63
C TYR A 235 -23.48 -7.04 -8.86
N LEU A 236 -22.92 -5.92 -9.28
CA LEU A 236 -23.08 -4.64 -8.60
C LEU A 236 -24.54 -4.16 -8.63
N GLU A 237 -25.27 -4.39 -9.72
CA GLU A 237 -26.69 -4.07 -9.78
C GLU A 237 -27.53 -4.95 -8.83
N CYS A 238 -27.28 -6.27 -8.80
CA CYS A 238 -27.95 -7.16 -7.84
C CYS A 238 -27.62 -6.79 -6.39
N LYS A 239 -26.37 -6.46 -6.10
CA LYS A 239 -25.94 -6.01 -4.78
C LYS A 239 -26.64 -4.72 -4.38
N ARG A 240 -26.71 -3.74 -5.26
CA ARG A 240 -27.43 -2.47 -5.03
C ARG A 240 -28.90 -2.68 -4.74
N LEU A 241 -29.57 -3.56 -5.50
CA LEU A 241 -30.99 -3.89 -5.25
C LEU A 241 -31.17 -4.57 -3.89
N TYR A 242 -30.32 -5.54 -3.56
CA TYR A 242 -30.36 -6.23 -2.27
C TYR A 242 -30.15 -5.26 -1.09
N GLU A 243 -29.18 -4.36 -1.17
CA GLU A 243 -28.92 -3.34 -0.15
C GLU A 243 -30.04 -2.30 -0.06
N GLY A 244 -30.69 -1.98 -1.19
CA GLY A 244 -31.84 -1.07 -1.24
C GLY A 244 -33.10 -1.62 -0.59
N ILE A 245 -33.34 -2.93 -0.70
CA ILE A 245 -34.48 -3.60 -0.07
C ILE A 245 -34.27 -3.71 1.47
N ASN A 246 -33.03 -3.69 1.93
CA ASN A 246 -32.66 -3.86 3.33
C ASN A 246 -32.69 -2.54 4.14
N LYS A 247 -33.01 -1.42 3.49
CA LYS A 247 -33.17 -0.09 4.12
C LYS A 247 -34.64 0.24 4.29
#